data_1b3ff9a78cc6c933a8f3e736fd348957
#
_entry.id   1b3ff9a78cc6c933a8f3e736fd348957
#
_cell.length_a   1.000
_cell.length_b   1.000
_cell.length_c   1.000
_cell.angle_alpha   90.00
_cell.angle_beta   90.00
_cell.angle_gamma   90.00
#
_symmetry.space_group_name_H-M   'P 1'
#
loop_
_entity.id
_entity.type
_entity.pdbx_description
1 polymer ?
#
loop_
_entity_poly.entity_id
_entity_poly.type
_entity_poly.pdbx_seq_one_letter_code
_entity_poly.pdbx_strand_id
1 'polypeptide(L)'
;MSGYTKHVYEEDLQETKKQLVKYVDDIIPLLSEEYDFDEILKLVKKYYPFEWRMLEEKYQYYYKKDITIEKFHGKKRYNADSPEIILRKLSSINR
;
A
#
# COMPACT_ATOMS: atom_id res chain seq x y z
N MET A 1 20.86 -14.60 1.10
CA MET A 1 19.91 -14.09 0.06
C MET A 1 18.95 -13.05 0.58
N SER A 2 19.20 -12.57 1.79
CA SER A 2 18.31 -11.59 2.40
C SER A 2 18.25 -10.27 1.61
N GLY A 3 19.38 -9.82 1.05
CA GLY A 3 19.40 -8.60 0.25
C GLY A 3 18.57 -8.72 -1.02
N TYR A 4 18.59 -9.88 -1.66
CA TYR A 4 17.79 -10.14 -2.84
C TYR A 4 16.30 -10.05 -2.52
N THR A 5 15.89 -10.66 -1.40
CA THR A 5 14.48 -10.65 -1.00
C THR A 5 13.99 -9.24 -0.70
N LYS A 6 14.81 -8.44 -0.04
CA LYS A 6 14.46 -7.06 0.27
C LYS A 6 14.33 -6.24 -1.01
N HIS A 7 15.18 -6.48 -1.99
CA HIS A 7 15.12 -5.79 -3.28
C HIS A 7 13.79 -6.08 -3.99
N VAL A 8 13.34 -7.34 -3.96
CA VAL A 8 12.05 -7.72 -4.56
C VAL A 8 10.91 -6.98 -3.86
N TYR A 9 10.95 -6.88 -2.53
CA TYR A 9 9.94 -6.14 -1.80
C TYR A 9 9.93 -4.67 -2.20
N GLU A 10 11.11 -4.06 -2.35
CA GLU A 10 11.20 -2.66 -2.74
C GLU A 10 10.63 -2.40 -4.13
N GLU A 11 10.85 -3.33 -5.06
CA GLU A 11 10.23 -3.25 -6.38
C GLU A 11 8.72 -3.35 -6.30
N ASP A 12 8.20 -4.30 -5.50
CA ASP A 12 6.77 -4.44 -5.29
C ASP A 12 6.17 -3.17 -4.69
N LEU A 13 6.88 -2.56 -3.74
CA LEU A 13 6.42 -1.33 -3.11
C LEU A 13 6.31 -0.19 -4.12
N GLN A 14 7.31 -0.04 -4.99
CA GLN A 14 7.27 0.99 -6.01
C GLN A 14 6.11 0.78 -6.98
N GLU A 15 5.86 -0.47 -7.36
CA GLU A 15 4.74 -0.80 -8.23
C GLU A 15 3.41 -0.49 -7.56
N THR A 16 3.28 -0.83 -6.28
CA THR A 16 2.08 -0.52 -5.51
C THR A 16 1.83 0.99 -5.46
N LYS A 17 2.88 1.77 -5.25
CA LYS A 17 2.75 3.23 -5.22
C LYS A 17 2.27 3.77 -6.56
N LYS A 18 2.80 3.26 -7.65
CA LYS A 18 2.37 3.67 -9.00
C LYS A 18 0.90 3.37 -9.23
N GLN A 19 0.47 2.18 -8.84
CA GLN A 19 -0.92 1.77 -8.97
C GLN A 19 -1.85 2.67 -8.16
N LEU A 20 -1.48 2.95 -6.91
CA LEU A 20 -2.29 3.79 -6.04
C LEU A 20 -2.41 5.23 -6.57
N VAL A 21 -1.32 5.78 -7.08
CA VAL A 21 -1.35 7.12 -7.69
C VAL A 21 -2.34 7.15 -8.85
N LYS A 22 -2.31 6.12 -9.69
CA LYS A 22 -3.24 6.03 -10.82
C LYS A 22 -4.69 5.96 -10.36
N TYR A 23 -4.97 5.14 -9.33
CA TYR A 23 -6.33 5.01 -8.81
C TYR A 23 -6.82 6.34 -8.24
N VAL A 24 -5.97 7.04 -7.51
CA VAL A 24 -6.33 8.34 -6.95
C VAL A 24 -6.59 9.35 -8.07
N ASP A 25 -5.72 9.39 -9.08
CA ASP A 25 -5.91 10.29 -10.21
C ASP A 25 -7.27 10.07 -10.88
N ASP A 26 -7.68 8.80 -10.99
CA ASP A 26 -8.95 8.45 -11.64
C ASP A 26 -10.16 8.90 -10.82
N ILE A 27 -10.05 8.93 -9.48
CA ILE A 27 -11.20 9.27 -8.64
C ILE A 27 -11.23 10.76 -8.24
N ILE A 28 -10.19 11.52 -8.52
CA ILE A 28 -10.13 12.94 -8.18
C ILE A 28 -11.36 13.70 -8.68
N PRO A 29 -11.83 13.52 -9.93
CA PRO A 29 -13.02 14.24 -10.40
C PRO A 29 -14.29 13.91 -9.64
N LEU A 30 -14.29 12.83 -8.86
CA LEU A 30 -15.46 12.37 -8.12
C LEU A 30 -15.45 12.85 -6.67
N LEU A 31 -14.36 13.49 -6.23
CA LEU A 31 -14.23 13.97 -4.86
C LEU A 31 -15.07 15.22 -4.64
N SER A 32 -15.62 15.37 -3.43
CA SER A 32 -16.30 16.59 -3.03
C SER A 32 -15.27 17.71 -2.85
N GLU A 33 -15.77 18.96 -2.80
CA GLU A 33 -14.88 20.11 -2.61
C GLU A 33 -14.12 20.05 -1.28
N GLU A 34 -14.76 19.49 -0.26
CA GLU A 34 -14.17 19.38 1.07
C GLU A 34 -13.83 17.94 1.40
N TYR A 35 -13.17 17.26 0.44
CA TYR A 35 -12.82 15.87 0.66
C TYR A 35 -11.73 15.71 1.72
N ASP A 36 -11.76 14.55 2.37
CA ASP A 36 -10.72 14.15 3.29
C ASP A 36 -10.16 12.78 2.85
N PHE A 37 -9.22 12.26 3.61
CA PHE A 37 -8.61 10.98 3.27
C PHE A 37 -9.63 9.85 3.24
N ASP A 38 -10.60 9.88 4.15
CA ASP A 38 -11.62 8.83 4.22
C ASP A 38 -12.43 8.76 2.92
N GLU A 39 -12.72 9.90 2.31
CA GLU A 39 -13.42 9.93 1.04
C GLU A 39 -12.57 9.33 -0.08
N ILE A 40 -11.28 9.68 -0.13
CA ILE A 40 -10.35 9.11 -1.10
C ILE A 40 -10.33 7.59 -0.97
N LEU A 41 -10.13 7.11 0.25
CA LEU A 41 -10.06 5.68 0.52
C LEU A 41 -11.34 4.96 0.11
N LYS A 42 -12.48 5.55 0.48
CA LYS A 42 -13.79 4.98 0.15
C LYS A 42 -13.97 4.85 -1.37
N LEU A 43 -13.61 5.88 -2.12
CA LEU A 43 -13.78 5.87 -3.57
C LEU A 43 -12.82 4.89 -4.26
N VAL A 44 -11.57 4.82 -3.79
CA VAL A 44 -10.62 3.86 -4.34
C VAL A 44 -11.13 2.44 -4.12
N LYS A 45 -11.61 2.13 -2.92
CA LYS A 45 -12.16 0.80 -2.63
C LYS A 45 -13.42 0.51 -3.45
N LYS A 46 -14.24 1.54 -3.70
CA LYS A 46 -15.47 1.38 -4.45
C LYS A 46 -15.23 1.08 -5.92
N TYR A 47 -14.30 1.81 -6.54
CA TYR A 47 -14.07 1.70 -7.98
C TYR A 47 -13.00 0.68 -8.34
N TYR A 48 -12.14 0.31 -7.37
CA TYR A 48 -11.08 -0.66 -7.57
C TYR A 48 -11.10 -1.75 -6.48
N PRO A 49 -12.27 -2.41 -6.25
CA PRO A 49 -12.36 -3.36 -5.13
C PRO A 49 -11.48 -4.58 -5.30
N PHE A 50 -11.37 -5.09 -6.52
CA PHE A 50 -10.55 -6.28 -6.80
C PHE A 50 -9.07 -5.93 -6.65
N GLU A 51 -8.66 -4.81 -7.24
CA GLU A 51 -7.28 -4.36 -7.17
C GLU A 51 -6.88 -4.05 -5.73
N TRP A 52 -7.77 -3.44 -4.96
CA TRP A 52 -7.50 -3.17 -3.55
C TRP A 52 -7.28 -4.46 -2.77
N ARG A 53 -8.11 -5.46 -3.04
CA ARG A 53 -7.95 -6.76 -2.38
C ARG A 53 -6.60 -7.39 -2.72
N MET A 54 -6.17 -7.28 -3.97
CA MET A 54 -4.86 -7.80 -4.38
C MET A 54 -3.72 -7.13 -3.62
N LEU A 55 -3.82 -5.81 -3.42
CA LEU A 55 -2.82 -5.07 -2.65
C LEU A 55 -2.82 -5.51 -1.18
N GLU A 56 -4.00 -5.75 -0.61
CA GLU A 56 -4.10 -6.24 0.76
C GLU A 56 -3.49 -7.63 0.92
N GLU A 57 -3.70 -8.50 -0.05
CA GLU A 57 -3.13 -9.84 -0.04
C GLU A 57 -1.60 -9.79 -0.13
N LYS A 58 -1.08 -8.90 -0.97
CA LYS A 58 0.37 -8.70 -1.08
C LYS A 58 0.94 -8.21 0.25
N TYR A 59 0.27 -7.26 0.90
CA TYR A 59 0.68 -6.78 2.20
C TYR A 59 0.70 -7.92 3.23
N GLN A 60 -0.35 -8.75 3.26
CA GLN A 60 -0.43 -9.87 4.20
C GLN A 60 0.71 -10.86 3.98
N TYR A 61 1.11 -11.07 2.74
CA TYR A 61 2.24 -11.93 2.43
C TYR A 61 3.52 -11.45 3.13
N TYR A 62 3.85 -10.16 3.01
CA TYR A 62 5.04 -9.60 3.64
C TYR A 62 4.89 -9.51 5.15
N TYR A 63 3.70 -9.18 5.62
CA TYR A 63 3.41 -9.10 7.05
C TYR A 63 3.66 -10.44 7.74
N LYS A 64 3.16 -11.52 7.16
CA LYS A 64 3.34 -12.85 7.72
C LYS A 64 4.80 -13.29 7.68
N LYS A 65 5.51 -12.94 6.62
CA LYS A 65 6.94 -13.23 6.55
C LYS A 65 7.70 -12.50 7.66
N ASP A 66 7.36 -11.25 7.91
CA ASP A 66 8.00 -10.47 8.96
C ASP A 66 7.75 -11.07 10.34
N ILE A 67 6.55 -11.57 10.60
CA ILE A 67 6.26 -12.23 11.88
C ILE A 67 7.21 -13.41 12.08
N THR A 68 7.38 -14.24 11.06
CA THR A 68 8.27 -15.40 11.13
C THR A 68 9.72 -14.97 11.30
N ILE A 69 10.15 -13.97 10.52
CA ILE A 69 11.52 -13.47 10.59
C ILE A 69 11.82 -12.90 11.96
N GLU A 70 10.91 -12.11 12.51
CA GLU A 70 11.08 -11.54 13.85
C GLU A 70 11.18 -12.63 14.91
N LYS A 71 10.38 -13.69 14.78
CA LYS A 71 10.41 -14.79 15.73
C LYS A 71 11.78 -15.49 15.79
N PHE A 72 12.43 -15.63 14.63
CA PHE A 72 13.69 -16.37 14.56
C PHE A 72 14.94 -15.47 14.62
N HIS A 73 14.81 -14.21 14.26
CA HIS A 73 15.95 -13.29 14.14
C HIS A 73 15.86 -12.07 15.02
N GLY A 74 14.76 -11.90 15.74
CA GLY A 74 14.59 -10.81 16.70
C GLY A 74 14.14 -9.47 16.12
N LYS A 75 14.06 -9.35 14.80
CA LYS A 75 13.56 -8.11 14.18
C LYS A 75 12.99 -8.39 12.80
N LYS A 76 12.07 -7.52 12.39
CA LYS A 76 11.43 -7.61 11.09
C LYS A 76 12.39 -7.19 9.98
N ARG A 77 12.16 -7.70 8.78
CA ARG A 77 12.97 -7.37 7.61
C ARG A 77 12.30 -6.30 6.74
N TYR A 78 11.03 -6.49 6.43
CA TYR A 78 10.34 -5.64 5.45
C TYR A 78 9.68 -4.43 6.07
N ASN A 79 9.06 -4.59 7.24
CA ASN A 79 8.27 -3.54 7.89
C ASN A 79 7.25 -2.97 6.91
N ALA A 80 6.54 -3.87 6.20
CA ALA A 80 5.63 -3.46 5.15
C ALA A 80 4.48 -2.62 5.70
N ASP A 81 4.12 -1.57 4.96
CA ASP A 81 2.95 -0.76 5.24
C ASP A 81 1.74 -1.34 4.52
N SER A 82 0.56 -1.26 5.16
CA SER A 82 -0.68 -1.64 4.50
C SER A 82 -0.99 -0.69 3.34
N PRO A 83 -1.82 -1.10 2.37
CA PRO A 83 -2.22 -0.20 1.28
C PRO A 83 -2.81 1.11 1.78
N GLU A 84 -3.59 1.07 2.85
CA GLU A 84 -4.16 2.28 3.43
C GLU A 84 -3.08 3.24 3.92
N ILE A 85 -2.06 2.73 4.60
CA ILE A 85 -0.97 3.56 5.11
C ILE A 85 -0.17 4.16 3.94
N ILE A 86 0.10 3.36 2.91
CA ILE A 86 0.82 3.84 1.73
C ILE A 86 0.02 4.96 1.06
N LEU A 87 -1.29 4.74 0.90
CA LEU A 87 -2.17 5.73 0.29
C LEU A 87 -2.19 7.02 1.10
N ARG A 88 -2.25 6.92 2.43
CA ARG A 88 -2.25 8.09 3.31
C ARG A 88 -0.97 8.90 3.17
N LYS A 89 0.18 8.22 3.09
CA LYS A 89 1.47 8.89 2.91
C LYS A 89 1.54 9.61 1.57
N LEU A 90 1.06 8.97 0.50
CA LEU A 90 1.03 9.57 -0.83
C LEU A 90 0.13 10.82 -0.86
N SER A 91 -1.02 10.74 -0.21
CA SER A 91 -1.96 11.86 -0.14
C SER A 91 -1.38 13.04 0.61
N SER A 92 -0.61 12.80 1.67
CA SER A 92 0.03 13.86 2.44
C SER A 92 1.12 14.55 1.65
N ILE A 93 1.87 13.80 0.84
CA ILE A 93 2.96 14.36 0.02
C ILE A 93 2.39 15.28 -1.06
N ASN A 94 1.23 14.96 -1.59
CA ASN A 94 0.62 15.70 -2.70
C ASN A 94 -0.11 16.97 -2.26
N ARG A 95 0.00 17.31 -0.99
CA ARG A 95 -0.49 18.59 -0.49
C ARG A 95 0.62 19.64 -0.52
#